data_a4b3ef63b7a60d67d77f99c52205fbeb
#
_entry.id   a4b3ef63b7a60d67d77f99c52205fbeb
#
_cell.length_a   1.000
_cell.length_b   1.000
_cell.length_c   1.000
_cell.angle_alpha   90.00
_cell.angle_beta   90.00
_cell.angle_gamma   90.00
#
_symmetry.space_group_name_H-M   'P 1'
#
loop_
_entity.id
_entity.type
_entity.pdbx_description
1 polymer ?
#
loop_
_entity_poly.entity_id
_entity_poly.type
_entity_poly.pdbx_seq_one_letter_code
_entity_poly.pdbx_strand_id
1 'polypeptide(L)'
;MKKEHRTNMKVVVLILSLFMPICMMADEKKATVGESDRKVWCDILYRMAEPVLKNMSEGKLQQNMQLELSPTWDGRDKRVSYMEAFGRLMAGIAPWLSLPDDETAEGRLRKQLREWALKSYANAVDPQSTDRLLWEENFQTLVDAAYVAESFLRGYDALWMPLDSVTKQRYIEEFTSLRRINPLYTNWLLFTTTIEVFLWKANAKPDMYRIDSTLRKINEWYVGDGWYSDGPGFAFDYYNSFALHPMYFEALDELTESGKKQKDWAGCSYEKSIKRMQRFGCILERFISPEGAFPVLGRSITYRTGVFQPLALLAWKGLLPKELTNGQVRSALTCVFKRMYSDNRNFNEKGYLTLGFNGKQPKVSNVYTDNG
;
A
#
# COMPACT_ATOMS: atom_id res chain seq x y z
N MET A 1 29.16 -56.70 74.59
CA MET A 1 29.93 -55.46 74.29
C MET A 1 30.07 -55.40 72.77
N LYS A 2 29.31 -54.56 72.10
CA LYS A 2 29.66 -53.89 70.85
C LYS A 2 28.45 -52.98 70.44
N LYS A 3 28.58 -51.71 70.83
CA LYS A 3 27.76 -50.61 70.44
C LYS A 3 28.20 -50.06 69.08
N GLU A 4 27.25 -49.80 68.25
CA GLU A 4 27.02 -48.58 67.49
C GLU A 4 28.09 -48.12 66.47
N HIS A 5 27.61 -48.21 65.21
CA HIS A 5 27.83 -47.17 64.21
C HIS A 5 26.65 -47.24 63.24
N ARG A 6 25.53 -46.58 63.67
CA ARG A 6 24.40 -46.20 62.83
C ARG A 6 24.12 -44.72 63.03
N THR A 7 24.94 -43.90 62.43
CA THR A 7 24.60 -42.46 62.30
C THR A 7 25.51 -41.93 61.19
N ASN A 8 25.01 -41.65 60.02
CA ASN A 8 25.48 -40.67 59.08
C ASN A 8 25.04 -40.94 57.63
N MET A 9 23.92 -41.66 57.42
CA MET A 9 23.37 -41.86 56.09
C MET A 9 22.00 -41.16 55.84
N LYS A 10 21.54 -40.34 56.79
CA LYS A 10 20.29 -39.57 56.67
C LYS A 10 20.49 -38.07 56.40
N VAL A 11 21.72 -37.55 56.48
CA VAL A 11 21.99 -36.13 56.23
C VAL A 11 22.46 -35.83 54.81
N VAL A 12 22.95 -36.83 54.04
CA VAL A 12 23.42 -36.65 52.67
C VAL A 12 22.29 -36.69 51.64
N VAL A 13 21.13 -37.26 52.01
CA VAL A 13 19.97 -37.33 51.08
C VAL A 13 19.10 -36.03 51.11
N LEU A 14 19.30 -35.17 52.13
CA LEU A 14 18.50 -33.94 52.28
C LEU A 14 19.12 -32.68 51.64
N ILE A 15 20.36 -32.77 51.13
CA ILE A 15 21.07 -31.65 50.49
C ILE A 15 21.08 -31.75 48.96
N LEU A 16 20.74 -32.90 48.41
CA LEU A 16 20.67 -33.10 46.93
C LEU A 16 19.27 -32.82 46.34
N SER A 17 18.27 -32.49 47.14
CA SER A 17 16.94 -32.11 46.67
C SER A 17 16.68 -30.58 46.58
N LEU A 18 17.70 -29.74 46.81
CA LEU A 18 17.60 -28.28 46.81
C LEU A 18 18.25 -27.58 45.62
N PHE A 19 18.75 -28.32 44.64
CA PHE A 19 19.22 -27.79 43.35
C PHE A 19 18.48 -28.47 42.20
N MET A 20 17.14 -28.46 42.20
CA MET A 20 16.41 -28.45 40.95
C MET A 20 16.51 -27.01 40.42
N PRO A 21 17.03 -26.76 39.19
CA PRO A 21 16.83 -25.50 38.55
C PRO A 21 15.33 -25.38 38.41
N ILE A 22 14.76 -24.37 39.05
CA ILE A 22 13.44 -23.81 38.67
C ILE A 22 13.68 -23.37 37.22
N CYS A 23 13.44 -24.25 36.27
CA CYS A 23 13.14 -23.87 34.90
C CYS A 23 11.92 -22.99 35.01
N MET A 24 12.09 -21.68 35.18
CA MET A 24 11.08 -20.72 34.89
C MET A 24 10.71 -20.99 33.44
N MET A 25 9.71 -21.82 33.21
CA MET A 25 8.92 -21.78 31.99
C MET A 25 8.41 -20.35 31.94
N ALA A 26 9.08 -19.51 31.18
CA ALA A 26 8.48 -18.28 30.71
C ALA A 26 7.21 -18.75 30.02
N ASP A 27 6.07 -18.45 30.64
CA ASP A 27 4.78 -18.62 30.02
C ASP A 27 4.86 -17.80 28.73
N GLU A 28 5.10 -18.45 27.58
CA GLU A 28 5.03 -17.83 26.29
C GLU A 28 3.59 -17.33 26.17
N LYS A 29 3.42 -16.04 26.43
CA LYS A 29 2.13 -15.38 26.33
C LYS A 29 1.58 -15.62 24.94
N LYS A 30 0.60 -16.50 24.84
CA LYS A 30 -0.02 -16.86 23.55
C LYS A 30 -0.47 -15.60 22.84
N ALA A 31 0.04 -15.38 21.63
CA ALA A 31 -0.29 -14.20 20.85
C ALA A 31 -1.80 -14.07 20.67
N THR A 32 -2.32 -12.87 20.80
CA THR A 32 -3.73 -12.57 20.53
C THR A 32 -4.01 -12.77 19.04
N VAL A 33 -5.29 -12.93 18.67
CA VAL A 33 -5.71 -13.03 17.27
C VAL A 33 -5.26 -11.80 16.47
N GLY A 34 -5.34 -10.61 17.08
CA GLY A 34 -4.89 -9.37 16.43
C GLY A 34 -3.40 -9.33 16.15
N GLU A 35 -2.57 -9.81 17.08
CA GLU A 35 -1.11 -9.91 16.90
C GLU A 35 -0.76 -10.94 15.82
N SER A 36 -1.46 -12.08 15.80
CA SER A 36 -1.30 -13.09 14.76
C SER A 36 -1.67 -12.57 13.36
N ASP A 37 -2.78 -11.84 13.25
CA ASP A 37 -3.20 -11.23 11.98
C ASP A 37 -2.18 -10.17 11.53
N ARG A 38 -1.71 -9.31 12.45
CA ARG A 38 -0.67 -8.31 12.16
C ARG A 38 0.61 -8.96 11.63
N LYS A 39 1.04 -10.04 12.26
CA LYS A 39 2.22 -10.79 11.79
C LYS A 39 2.05 -11.26 10.34
N VAL A 40 0.91 -11.86 10.02
CA VAL A 40 0.60 -12.29 8.64
C VAL A 40 0.69 -11.14 7.66
N TRP A 41 0.13 -9.97 8.01
CA TRP A 41 0.16 -8.81 7.12
C TRP A 41 1.58 -8.27 6.94
N CYS A 42 2.37 -8.19 8.02
CA CYS A 42 3.78 -7.75 7.96
C CYS A 42 4.64 -8.71 7.15
N ASP A 43 4.45 -10.02 7.31
CA ASP A 43 5.19 -11.04 6.55
C ASP A 43 4.88 -10.93 5.03
N ILE A 44 3.61 -10.76 4.66
CA ILE A 44 3.20 -10.59 3.26
C ILE A 44 3.74 -9.26 2.69
N LEU A 45 3.61 -8.17 3.45
CA LEU A 45 4.11 -6.85 3.06
C LEU A 45 5.63 -6.88 2.84
N TYR A 46 6.38 -7.46 3.77
CA TYR A 46 7.83 -7.60 3.65
C TYR A 46 8.21 -8.41 2.42
N ARG A 47 7.53 -9.53 2.20
CA ARG A 47 7.75 -10.39 1.04
C ARG A 47 7.55 -9.66 -0.30
N MET A 48 6.56 -8.76 -0.39
CA MET A 48 6.32 -7.95 -1.58
C MET A 48 7.35 -6.84 -1.73
N ALA A 49 7.75 -6.22 -0.63
CA ALA A 49 8.59 -5.02 -0.64
C ALA A 49 10.07 -5.33 -0.81
N GLU A 50 10.57 -6.39 -0.19
CA GLU A 50 12.00 -6.71 -0.17
C GLU A 50 12.63 -6.79 -1.57
N PRO A 51 12.12 -7.60 -2.53
CA PRO A 51 12.77 -7.75 -3.83
C PRO A 51 12.76 -6.46 -4.64
N VAL A 52 11.74 -5.61 -4.50
CA VAL A 52 11.65 -4.33 -5.18
C VAL A 52 12.60 -3.32 -4.56
N LEU A 53 12.45 -3.04 -3.26
CA LEU A 53 13.18 -1.97 -2.59
C LEU A 53 14.66 -2.27 -2.42
N LYS A 54 15.03 -3.51 -2.11
CA LYS A 54 16.43 -3.91 -2.00
C LYS A 54 17.15 -3.71 -3.34
N ASN A 55 16.60 -4.26 -4.41
CA ASN A 55 17.23 -4.12 -5.74
C ASN A 55 17.27 -2.67 -6.20
N MET A 56 16.18 -1.92 -6.04
CA MET A 56 16.13 -0.52 -6.47
C MET A 56 17.05 0.37 -5.64
N SER A 57 17.23 0.10 -4.35
CA SER A 57 18.18 0.81 -3.50
C SER A 57 19.64 0.64 -3.92
N GLU A 58 19.94 -0.44 -4.66
CA GLU A 58 21.26 -0.77 -5.19
C GLU A 58 21.41 -0.42 -6.69
N GLY A 59 20.39 0.14 -7.33
CA GLY A 59 20.39 0.43 -8.77
C GLY A 59 20.32 -0.83 -9.64
N LYS A 60 19.66 -1.90 -9.16
CA LYS A 60 19.62 -3.22 -9.81
C LYS A 60 18.20 -3.72 -10.09
N LEU A 61 17.16 -2.91 -9.88
CA LEU A 61 15.77 -3.36 -10.08
C LEU A 61 15.54 -3.75 -11.54
N GLN A 62 15.86 -2.86 -12.49
CA GLN A 62 15.65 -3.11 -13.90
C GLN A 62 16.50 -4.29 -14.42
N GLN A 63 17.65 -4.53 -13.82
CA GLN A 63 18.51 -5.69 -14.14
C GLN A 63 17.90 -7.01 -13.64
N ASN A 64 17.32 -7.02 -12.43
CA ASN A 64 16.94 -8.25 -11.73
C ASN A 64 15.47 -8.60 -11.87
N MET A 65 14.58 -7.62 -12.06
CA MET A 65 13.15 -7.81 -12.26
C MET A 65 12.85 -8.02 -13.73
N GLN A 66 12.61 -9.26 -14.13
CA GLN A 66 12.14 -9.58 -15.47
C GLN A 66 10.64 -9.26 -15.58
N LEU A 67 10.28 -8.47 -16.59
CA LEU A 67 8.89 -8.10 -16.83
C LEU A 67 8.15 -9.25 -17.54
N GLU A 68 6.99 -9.60 -17.00
CA GLU A 68 6.06 -10.54 -17.60
C GLU A 68 4.95 -9.72 -18.28
N LEU A 69 4.91 -9.74 -19.62
CA LEU A 69 3.95 -8.95 -20.39
C LEU A 69 2.79 -9.81 -20.90
N SER A 70 1.60 -9.21 -20.98
CA SER A 70 0.44 -9.82 -21.62
C SER A 70 0.73 -10.11 -23.12
N PRO A 71 0.20 -11.21 -23.67
CA PRO A 71 0.29 -11.48 -25.11
C PRO A 71 -0.36 -10.39 -25.99
N THR A 72 -1.26 -9.59 -25.40
CA THR A 72 -1.94 -8.48 -26.08
C THR A 72 -1.36 -7.12 -25.65
N TRP A 73 -0.09 -7.10 -25.28
CA TRP A 73 0.62 -5.86 -24.96
C TRP A 73 0.53 -4.85 -26.11
N ASP A 74 0.19 -3.61 -25.81
CA ASP A 74 -0.09 -2.57 -26.80
C ASP A 74 1.14 -1.92 -27.43
N GLY A 75 2.35 -2.38 -27.06
CA GLY A 75 3.61 -1.89 -27.60
C GLY A 75 4.17 -0.64 -26.92
N ARG A 76 3.50 -0.11 -25.86
CA ARG A 76 4.08 0.98 -25.06
C ARG A 76 5.41 0.55 -24.44
N ASP A 77 6.23 1.53 -24.04
CA ASP A 77 7.49 1.22 -23.38
C ASP A 77 7.25 0.42 -22.10
N LYS A 78 7.74 -0.81 -22.07
CA LYS A 78 7.55 -1.74 -20.95
C LYS A 78 8.18 -1.25 -19.64
N ARG A 79 9.10 -0.26 -19.70
CA ARG A 79 9.71 0.33 -18.48
C ARG A 79 8.69 1.02 -17.57
N VAL A 80 7.50 1.35 -18.06
CA VAL A 80 6.38 1.82 -17.21
C VAL A 80 6.09 0.85 -16.07
N SER A 81 6.27 -0.46 -16.28
CA SER A 81 6.03 -1.48 -15.25
C SER A 81 6.92 -1.34 -14.01
N TYR A 82 8.14 -0.79 -14.14
CA TYR A 82 9.00 -0.53 -12.98
C TYR A 82 8.46 0.62 -12.13
N MET A 83 7.93 1.67 -12.76
CA MET A 83 7.29 2.77 -12.03
C MET A 83 5.98 2.30 -11.37
N GLU A 84 5.21 1.45 -12.04
CA GLU A 84 4.01 0.86 -11.46
C GLU A 84 4.34 0.01 -10.23
N ALA A 85 5.31 -0.91 -10.35
CA ALA A 85 5.74 -1.77 -9.24
C ALA A 85 6.22 -0.94 -8.03
N PHE A 86 7.05 0.06 -8.26
CA PHE A 86 7.58 0.91 -7.19
C PHE A 86 6.49 1.84 -6.61
N GLY A 87 5.77 2.59 -7.45
CA GLY A 87 4.81 3.59 -7.01
C GLY A 87 3.65 2.98 -6.22
N ARG A 88 3.04 1.90 -6.73
CA ARG A 88 1.92 1.24 -6.04
C ARG A 88 2.37 0.55 -4.76
N LEU A 89 3.55 -0.08 -4.75
CA LEU A 89 4.13 -0.62 -3.53
C LEU A 89 4.29 0.48 -2.49
N MET A 90 4.92 1.60 -2.86
CA MET A 90 5.19 2.71 -1.93
C MET A 90 3.91 3.35 -1.42
N ALA A 91 2.89 3.57 -2.26
CA ALA A 91 1.59 4.06 -1.82
C ALA A 91 0.93 3.13 -0.79
N GLY A 92 1.08 1.82 -0.97
CA GLY A 92 0.52 0.82 -0.05
C GLY A 92 1.24 0.74 1.29
N ILE A 93 2.57 0.82 1.31
CA ILE A 93 3.37 0.63 2.53
C ILE A 93 3.71 1.92 3.28
N ALA A 94 3.52 3.09 2.68
CA ALA A 94 3.88 4.38 3.27
C ALA A 94 3.32 4.59 4.69
N PRO A 95 2.04 4.29 4.99
CA PRO A 95 1.51 4.42 6.34
C PRO A 95 2.26 3.58 7.37
N TRP A 96 2.63 2.34 7.01
CA TRP A 96 3.37 1.46 7.91
C TRP A 96 4.82 1.91 8.09
N LEU A 97 5.49 2.36 7.02
CA LEU A 97 6.84 2.92 7.10
C LEU A 97 6.92 4.19 7.93
N SER A 98 5.79 4.90 8.10
CA SER A 98 5.69 6.14 8.88
C SER A 98 5.52 5.91 10.39
N LEU A 99 5.32 4.67 10.83
CA LEU A 99 5.26 4.36 12.25
C LEU A 99 6.62 4.64 12.92
N PRO A 100 6.60 5.07 14.20
CA PRO A 100 7.82 5.32 14.97
C PRO A 100 8.74 4.10 15.01
N ASP A 101 10.05 4.33 15.12
CA ASP A 101 11.02 3.28 15.31
C ASP A 101 10.84 2.62 16.68
N ASP A 102 11.02 1.31 16.72
CA ASP A 102 11.00 0.50 17.92
C ASP A 102 11.95 -0.70 17.77
N GLU A 103 12.29 -1.35 18.89
CA GLU A 103 13.23 -2.47 18.93
C GLU A 103 12.58 -3.83 18.70
N THR A 104 11.33 -3.88 18.29
CA THR A 104 10.67 -5.14 17.92
C THR A 104 11.25 -5.72 16.62
N ALA A 105 11.00 -7.00 16.37
CA ALA A 105 11.37 -7.60 15.09
C ALA A 105 10.70 -6.87 13.90
N GLU A 106 9.43 -6.49 14.06
CA GLU A 106 8.70 -5.69 13.06
C GLU A 106 9.34 -4.31 12.89
N GLY A 107 9.69 -3.61 13.98
CA GLY A 107 10.32 -2.28 13.93
C GLY A 107 11.65 -2.28 13.17
N ARG A 108 12.48 -3.31 13.39
CA ARG A 108 13.74 -3.45 12.66
C ARG A 108 13.54 -3.69 11.16
N LEU A 109 12.58 -4.55 10.77
CA LEU A 109 12.23 -4.75 9.34
C LEU A 109 11.70 -3.49 8.71
N ARG A 110 10.83 -2.75 9.41
CA ARG A 110 10.28 -1.47 8.96
C ARG A 110 11.37 -0.43 8.72
N LYS A 111 12.31 -0.30 9.65
CA LYS A 111 13.46 0.60 9.53
C LYS A 111 14.31 0.25 8.31
N GLN A 112 14.64 -1.04 8.12
CA GLN A 112 15.40 -1.50 6.97
C GLN A 112 14.69 -1.18 5.64
N LEU A 113 13.39 -1.48 5.54
CA LEU A 113 12.62 -1.17 4.33
C LEU A 113 12.54 0.33 4.07
N ARG A 114 12.43 1.16 5.11
CA ARG A 114 12.43 2.62 4.98
C ARG A 114 13.78 3.14 4.48
N GLU A 115 14.90 2.60 4.95
CA GLU A 115 16.23 2.95 4.45
C GLU A 115 16.39 2.60 2.97
N TRP A 116 15.93 1.43 2.54
CA TRP A 116 15.91 1.07 1.12
C TRP A 116 14.97 1.95 0.32
N ALA A 117 13.79 2.25 0.84
CA ALA A 117 12.81 3.13 0.18
C ALA A 117 13.40 4.52 -0.09
N LEU A 118 14.07 5.14 0.88
CA LEU A 118 14.69 6.47 0.71
C LEU A 118 15.78 6.45 -0.39
N LYS A 119 16.61 5.42 -0.46
CA LYS A 119 17.58 5.25 -1.54
C LYS A 119 16.89 4.98 -2.89
N SER A 120 15.83 4.20 -2.89
CA SER A 120 15.03 3.92 -4.09
C SER A 120 14.39 5.19 -4.66
N TYR A 121 13.86 6.06 -3.80
CA TYR A 121 13.35 7.36 -4.23
C TYR A 121 14.44 8.22 -4.88
N ALA A 122 15.64 8.24 -4.34
CA ALA A 122 16.75 8.97 -4.95
C ALA A 122 17.10 8.38 -6.34
N ASN A 123 17.23 7.06 -6.44
CA ASN A 123 17.51 6.38 -7.71
C ASN A 123 16.41 6.57 -8.76
N ALA A 124 15.16 6.68 -8.34
CA ALA A 124 14.00 6.84 -9.23
C ALA A 124 14.07 8.10 -10.11
N VAL A 125 14.73 9.17 -9.63
CA VAL A 125 14.81 10.46 -10.31
C VAL A 125 16.25 10.90 -10.62
N ASP A 126 17.25 10.08 -10.28
CA ASP A 126 18.63 10.40 -10.60
C ASP A 126 18.95 10.09 -12.07
N PRO A 127 19.34 11.09 -12.90
CA PRO A 127 19.69 10.85 -14.31
C PRO A 127 20.86 9.88 -14.51
N GLN A 128 21.69 9.67 -13.48
CA GLN A 128 22.82 8.74 -13.54
C GLN A 128 22.49 7.35 -13.03
N SER A 129 21.29 7.14 -12.44
CA SER A 129 20.88 5.85 -11.93
C SER A 129 20.43 4.92 -13.06
N THR A 130 20.87 3.67 -13.00
CA THR A 130 20.37 2.58 -13.86
C THR A 130 18.90 2.24 -13.59
N ASP A 131 18.39 2.62 -12.42
CA ASP A 131 17.01 2.43 -12.01
C ASP A 131 16.17 3.72 -12.06
N ARG A 132 16.67 4.77 -12.79
CA ARG A 132 15.81 5.93 -13.06
C ARG A 132 14.53 5.46 -13.73
N LEU A 133 13.40 5.86 -13.19
CA LEU A 133 12.09 5.49 -13.70
C LEU A 133 11.77 6.26 -15.00
N LEU A 134 10.78 5.78 -15.72
CA LEU A 134 10.34 6.39 -16.97
C LEU A 134 9.43 7.59 -16.66
N TRP A 135 9.98 8.81 -16.75
CA TRP A 135 9.26 10.07 -16.54
C TRP A 135 8.86 10.76 -17.85
N GLU A 136 9.29 10.19 -18.98
CA GLU A 136 9.05 10.71 -20.31
C GLU A 136 7.59 10.55 -20.76
N GLU A 137 7.28 11.01 -21.97
CA GLU A 137 5.95 11.00 -22.54
C GLU A 137 5.39 9.59 -22.77
N ASN A 138 4.67 9.10 -21.76
CA ASN A 138 3.84 7.92 -21.86
C ASN A 138 2.60 8.16 -20.99
N PHE A 139 1.42 7.84 -21.49
CA PHE A 139 0.18 8.02 -20.73
C PHE A 139 0.24 7.32 -19.37
N GLN A 140 0.78 6.11 -19.33
CA GLN A 140 0.88 5.31 -18.12
C GLN A 140 1.76 5.96 -17.06
N THR A 141 2.78 6.71 -17.44
CA THR A 141 3.64 7.44 -16.51
C THR A 141 2.83 8.36 -15.59
N LEU A 142 1.80 9.05 -16.12
CA LEU A 142 0.92 9.89 -15.30
C LEU A 142 0.22 9.09 -14.20
N VAL A 143 -0.24 7.88 -14.53
CA VAL A 143 -0.93 7.00 -13.58
C VAL A 143 0.00 6.58 -12.45
N ASP A 144 1.16 6.06 -12.80
CA ASP A 144 2.06 5.45 -11.82
C ASP A 144 2.83 6.50 -11.00
N ALA A 145 3.12 7.66 -11.60
CA ALA A 145 3.64 8.83 -10.88
C ALA A 145 2.67 9.35 -9.81
N ALA A 146 1.35 9.24 -10.04
CA ALA A 146 0.36 9.62 -9.04
C ALA A 146 0.44 8.75 -7.79
N TYR A 147 0.73 7.46 -7.92
CA TYR A 147 0.96 6.58 -6.76
C TYR A 147 2.28 6.91 -6.03
N VAL A 148 3.30 7.36 -6.74
CA VAL A 148 4.51 7.90 -6.10
C VAL A 148 4.17 9.16 -5.29
N ALA A 149 3.38 10.08 -5.85
CA ALA A 149 2.92 11.28 -5.14
C ALA A 149 2.04 10.92 -3.93
N GLU A 150 1.12 9.96 -4.08
CA GLU A 150 0.27 9.43 -3.01
C GLU A 150 1.11 8.84 -1.86
N SER A 151 2.20 8.14 -2.18
CA SER A 151 3.11 7.62 -1.16
C SER A 151 3.74 8.72 -0.31
N PHE A 152 4.10 9.84 -0.92
CA PHE A 152 4.59 11.01 -0.21
C PHE A 152 3.51 11.71 0.60
N LEU A 153 2.27 11.76 0.12
CA LEU A 153 1.14 12.30 0.90
C LEU A 153 0.90 11.46 2.15
N ARG A 154 0.90 10.13 2.03
CA ARG A 154 0.67 9.19 3.12
C ARG A 154 1.84 9.07 4.11
N GLY A 155 3.05 9.33 3.68
CA GLY A 155 4.27 9.22 4.48
C GLY A 155 5.15 10.47 4.44
N TYR A 156 4.58 11.66 4.47
CA TYR A 156 5.30 12.91 4.22
C TYR A 156 6.53 13.08 5.11
N ASP A 157 6.39 12.93 6.42
CA ASP A 157 7.48 13.12 7.37
C ASP A 157 8.54 12.01 7.31
N ALA A 158 8.14 10.78 7.00
CA ALA A 158 9.03 9.63 6.98
C ALA A 158 9.71 9.39 5.62
N LEU A 159 9.08 9.81 4.52
CA LEU A 159 9.52 9.47 3.16
C LEU A 159 9.90 10.68 2.31
N TRP A 160 9.19 11.83 2.47
CA TRP A 160 9.53 13.03 1.72
C TRP A 160 10.54 13.93 2.47
N MET A 161 10.28 14.21 3.74
CA MET A 161 11.11 15.15 4.50
C MET A 161 12.59 14.73 4.60
N PRO A 162 12.95 13.43 4.74
CA PRO A 162 14.34 13.00 4.81
C PRO A 162 15.12 13.06 3.49
N LEU A 163 14.45 13.19 2.34
CA LEU A 163 15.13 13.29 1.05
C LEU A 163 15.98 14.57 0.98
N ASP A 164 17.12 14.50 0.30
CA ASP A 164 17.96 15.66 0.05
C ASP A 164 17.30 16.65 -0.92
N SER A 165 17.82 17.89 -0.95
CA SER A 165 17.24 18.97 -1.74
C SER A 165 17.29 18.72 -3.24
N VAL A 166 18.32 18.04 -3.75
CA VAL A 166 18.45 17.72 -5.17
C VAL A 166 17.40 16.69 -5.58
N THR A 167 17.25 15.64 -4.80
CA THR A 167 16.22 14.62 -5.03
C THR A 167 14.82 15.24 -4.99
N LYS A 168 14.52 16.09 -4.00
CA LYS A 168 13.24 16.81 -3.91
C LYS A 168 12.98 17.69 -5.13
N GLN A 169 13.98 18.44 -5.56
CA GLN A 169 13.86 19.32 -6.72
C GLN A 169 13.57 18.52 -8.00
N ARG A 170 14.27 17.39 -8.20
CA ARG A 170 14.03 16.49 -9.33
C ARG A 170 12.59 15.97 -9.35
N TYR A 171 12.04 15.53 -8.20
CA TYR A 171 10.64 15.13 -8.13
C TYR A 171 9.67 16.25 -8.50
N ILE A 172 9.91 17.47 -8.01
CA ILE A 172 9.07 18.64 -8.34
C ILE A 172 9.10 18.90 -9.85
N GLU A 173 10.27 18.81 -10.48
CA GLU A 173 10.45 18.97 -11.91
C GLU A 173 9.73 17.87 -12.70
N GLU A 174 9.93 16.60 -12.34
CA GLU A 174 9.30 15.46 -13.00
C GLU A 174 7.77 15.54 -12.87
N PHE A 175 7.21 15.74 -11.68
CA PHE A 175 5.78 15.89 -11.49
C PHE A 175 5.20 17.07 -12.27
N THR A 176 5.87 18.21 -12.28
CA THR A 176 5.46 19.39 -13.06
C THR A 176 5.48 19.08 -14.55
N SER A 177 6.46 18.34 -15.02
CA SER A 177 6.61 17.97 -16.43
C SER A 177 5.44 17.13 -16.95
N LEU A 178 4.79 16.34 -16.08
CA LEU A 178 3.64 15.49 -16.45
C LEU A 178 2.37 16.29 -16.80
N ARG A 179 2.35 17.60 -16.58
CA ARG A 179 1.27 18.50 -17.04
C ARG A 179 1.09 18.50 -18.56
N ARG A 180 2.11 18.07 -19.32
CA ARG A 180 2.02 17.88 -20.77
C ARG A 180 1.12 16.71 -21.18
N ILE A 181 0.88 15.75 -20.29
CA ILE A 181 0.02 14.60 -20.55
C ILE A 181 -1.43 15.00 -20.27
N ASN A 182 -2.28 14.84 -21.30
CA ASN A 182 -3.72 15.04 -21.15
C ASN A 182 -4.34 13.77 -20.55
N PRO A 183 -4.94 13.82 -19.36
CA PRO A 183 -5.58 12.66 -18.76
C PRO A 183 -6.81 12.24 -19.58
N LEU A 184 -7.11 10.96 -19.58
CA LEU A 184 -8.42 10.47 -20.05
C LEU A 184 -9.52 11.04 -19.16
N TYR A 185 -10.68 11.28 -19.74
CA TYR A 185 -11.82 11.86 -19.03
C TYR A 185 -12.57 10.79 -18.22
N THR A 186 -11.86 10.23 -17.24
CA THR A 186 -12.25 9.13 -16.34
C THR A 186 -11.60 9.34 -14.97
N ASN A 187 -11.42 8.28 -14.18
CA ASN A 187 -10.61 8.29 -12.96
C ASN A 187 -9.22 8.93 -13.14
N TRP A 188 -8.71 9.00 -14.36
CA TRP A 188 -7.40 9.61 -14.68
C TRP A 188 -7.28 11.07 -14.29
N LEU A 189 -8.38 11.77 -14.16
CA LEU A 189 -8.41 13.13 -13.62
C LEU A 189 -7.85 13.17 -12.19
N LEU A 190 -8.09 12.11 -11.40
CA LEU A 190 -7.57 12.01 -10.03
C LEU A 190 -6.06 11.79 -9.99
N PHE A 191 -5.46 11.14 -10.98
CA PHE A 191 -4.00 11.01 -11.02
C PHE A 191 -3.34 12.38 -11.16
N THR A 192 -3.86 13.25 -12.04
CA THR A 192 -3.35 14.63 -12.12
C THR A 192 -3.54 15.37 -10.81
N THR A 193 -4.71 15.23 -10.19
CA THR A 193 -5.04 15.92 -8.94
C THR A 193 -4.16 15.46 -7.78
N THR A 194 -3.89 14.17 -7.65
CA THR A 194 -3.02 13.64 -6.59
C THR A 194 -1.60 14.24 -6.69
N ILE A 195 -1.06 14.34 -7.91
CA ILE A 195 0.23 14.99 -8.15
C ILE A 195 0.20 16.48 -7.76
N GLU A 196 -0.84 17.20 -8.18
CA GLU A 196 -0.95 18.63 -7.89
C GLU A 196 -1.19 18.90 -6.39
N VAL A 197 -1.94 18.06 -5.69
CA VAL A 197 -2.12 18.13 -4.23
C VAL A 197 -0.80 17.87 -3.51
N PHE A 198 0.01 16.92 -3.99
CA PHE A 198 1.35 16.72 -3.45
C PHE A 198 2.24 17.97 -3.69
N LEU A 199 2.26 18.54 -4.90
CA LEU A 199 3.01 19.76 -5.20
C LEU A 199 2.56 20.91 -4.30
N TRP A 200 1.28 21.03 -4.01
CA TRP A 200 0.73 21.99 -3.07
C TRP A 200 1.24 21.77 -1.64
N LYS A 201 1.23 20.53 -1.14
CA LYS A 201 1.77 20.17 0.18
C LYS A 201 3.28 20.44 0.28
N ALA A 202 4.01 20.15 -0.78
CA ALA A 202 5.45 20.39 -0.88
C ALA A 202 5.84 21.88 -1.06
N ASN A 203 4.87 22.82 -1.01
CA ASN A 203 5.05 24.25 -1.28
C ASN A 203 5.64 24.55 -2.67
N ALA A 204 5.47 23.66 -3.63
CA ALA A 204 5.71 23.89 -5.04
C ALA A 204 4.53 24.65 -5.67
N LYS A 205 4.60 24.98 -6.96
CA LYS A 205 3.53 25.71 -7.66
C LYS A 205 2.48 24.73 -8.22
N PRO A 206 1.39 24.41 -7.49
CA PRO A 206 0.36 23.52 -7.98
C PRO A 206 -0.49 24.18 -9.06
N ASP A 207 -1.06 23.36 -9.96
CA ASP A 207 -2.12 23.80 -10.85
C ASP A 207 -3.48 23.66 -10.13
N MET A 208 -3.92 24.76 -9.53
CA MET A 208 -5.17 24.81 -8.76
C MET A 208 -6.42 24.56 -9.63
N TYR A 209 -6.35 24.89 -10.93
CA TYR A 209 -7.47 24.62 -11.85
C TYR A 209 -7.66 23.11 -12.07
N ARG A 210 -6.59 22.36 -12.20
CA ARG A 210 -6.64 20.90 -12.29
C ARG A 210 -7.27 20.28 -11.05
N ILE A 211 -6.87 20.74 -9.86
CA ILE A 211 -7.45 20.29 -8.59
C ILE A 211 -8.95 20.60 -8.56
N ASP A 212 -9.32 21.87 -8.74
CA ASP A 212 -10.71 22.34 -8.62
C ASP A 212 -11.64 21.65 -9.62
N SER A 213 -11.25 21.64 -10.90
CA SER A 213 -12.06 21.04 -11.96
C SER A 213 -12.27 19.54 -11.77
N THR A 214 -11.24 18.82 -11.35
CA THR A 214 -11.35 17.38 -11.08
C THR A 214 -12.26 17.09 -9.91
N LEU A 215 -12.07 17.76 -8.77
CA LEU A 215 -12.88 17.51 -7.57
C LEU A 215 -14.37 17.74 -7.85
N ARG A 216 -14.72 18.81 -8.59
CA ARG A 216 -16.09 19.06 -9.03
C ARG A 216 -16.60 17.94 -9.91
N LYS A 217 -15.80 17.51 -10.88
CA LYS A 217 -16.21 16.49 -11.84
C LYS A 217 -16.42 15.12 -11.18
N ILE A 218 -15.53 14.70 -10.31
CA ILE A 218 -15.71 13.44 -9.55
C ILE A 218 -16.97 13.53 -8.68
N ASN A 219 -17.23 14.67 -8.05
CA ASN A 219 -18.45 14.85 -7.27
C ASN A 219 -19.72 14.71 -8.12
N GLU A 220 -19.71 15.19 -9.39
CA GLU A 220 -20.82 15.03 -10.35
C GLU A 220 -21.01 13.58 -10.78
N TRP A 221 -19.96 12.78 -10.84
CA TRP A 221 -20.01 11.36 -11.23
C TRP A 221 -20.49 10.42 -10.12
N TYR A 222 -20.88 10.95 -8.98
CA TYR A 222 -21.48 10.12 -7.94
C TYR A 222 -22.87 9.64 -8.36
N VAL A 223 -23.05 8.32 -8.44
CA VAL A 223 -24.31 7.70 -8.92
C VAL A 223 -25.19 7.17 -7.80
N GLY A 224 -24.77 7.30 -6.55
CA GLY A 224 -25.53 6.83 -5.38
C GLY A 224 -24.96 5.55 -4.78
N ASP A 225 -25.46 5.19 -3.62
CA ASP A 225 -25.13 3.97 -2.86
C ASP A 225 -23.62 3.66 -2.70
N GLY A 226 -22.81 4.72 -2.59
CA GLY A 226 -21.35 4.59 -2.45
C GLY A 226 -20.59 4.43 -3.75
N TRP A 227 -21.23 4.47 -4.92
CA TRP A 227 -20.58 4.30 -6.20
C TRP A 227 -20.39 5.61 -6.96
N TYR A 228 -19.25 5.70 -7.64
CA TYR A 228 -18.97 6.70 -8.67
C TYR A 228 -18.95 6.03 -10.04
N SER A 229 -19.44 6.73 -11.06
CA SER A 229 -19.16 6.38 -12.45
C SER A 229 -17.70 6.68 -12.79
N ASP A 230 -17.06 5.81 -13.56
CA ASP A 230 -15.69 6.03 -14.06
C ASP A 230 -15.74 6.76 -15.41
N GLY A 231 -16.05 8.04 -15.36
CA GLY A 231 -16.26 8.87 -16.53
C GLY A 231 -17.76 9.09 -16.88
N PRO A 232 -18.05 9.68 -18.06
CA PRO A 232 -19.42 10.02 -18.46
C PRO A 232 -20.27 8.80 -18.82
N GLY A 233 -19.65 7.68 -19.21
CA GLY A 233 -20.33 6.39 -19.39
C GLY A 233 -20.28 5.58 -18.10
N PHE A 234 -21.42 5.00 -17.69
CA PHE A 234 -21.47 4.20 -16.47
C PHE A 234 -20.51 3.00 -16.57
N ALA A 235 -19.59 2.90 -15.63
CA ALA A 235 -18.71 1.74 -15.44
C ALA A 235 -18.78 1.27 -13.99
N PHE A 236 -19.17 0.01 -13.80
CA PHE A 236 -19.32 -0.61 -12.48
C PHE A 236 -18.15 -1.55 -12.25
N ASP A 237 -17.05 -1.02 -11.70
CA ASP A 237 -15.83 -1.75 -11.47
C ASP A 237 -15.05 -1.29 -10.23
N TYR A 238 -13.94 -1.97 -9.96
CA TYR A 238 -13.09 -1.69 -8.81
C TYR A 238 -12.20 -0.45 -8.95
N TYR A 239 -12.33 0.35 -10.02
CA TYR A 239 -11.70 1.68 -10.01
C TYR A 239 -12.29 2.60 -8.95
N ASN A 240 -13.49 2.27 -8.44
CA ASN A 240 -14.00 2.85 -7.20
C ASN A 240 -13.08 2.59 -6.00
N SER A 241 -12.41 1.42 -5.97
CA SER A 241 -11.45 1.06 -4.93
C SER A 241 -10.03 1.53 -5.20
N PHE A 242 -9.60 1.50 -6.48
CA PHE A 242 -8.21 1.77 -6.83
C PHE A 242 -7.89 3.26 -6.88
N ALA A 243 -8.85 4.10 -7.28
CA ALA A 243 -8.64 5.52 -7.50
C ALA A 243 -9.78 6.42 -6.98
N LEU A 244 -11.06 6.15 -7.37
CA LEU A 244 -12.15 7.11 -7.19
C LEU A 244 -12.39 7.46 -5.72
N HIS A 245 -12.53 6.49 -4.83
CA HIS A 245 -12.68 6.77 -3.41
C HIS A 245 -11.39 7.24 -2.73
N PRO A 246 -10.27 6.48 -2.82
CA PRO A 246 -9.09 6.84 -2.04
C PRO A 246 -8.50 8.19 -2.46
N MET A 247 -8.22 8.41 -3.73
CA MET A 247 -7.58 9.64 -4.19
C MET A 247 -8.49 10.87 -4.03
N TYR A 248 -9.80 10.72 -4.26
CA TYR A 248 -10.75 11.82 -4.04
C TYR A 248 -10.83 12.21 -2.56
N PHE A 249 -10.94 11.23 -1.67
CA PHE A 249 -10.94 11.44 -0.24
C PHE A 249 -9.63 12.05 0.25
N GLU A 250 -8.48 11.46 -0.13
CA GLU A 250 -7.16 11.92 0.33
C GLU A 250 -6.81 13.31 -0.20
N ALA A 251 -7.24 13.67 -1.41
CA ALA A 251 -7.11 15.03 -1.91
C ALA A 251 -7.89 16.03 -1.04
N LEU A 252 -9.13 15.72 -0.68
CA LEU A 252 -9.94 16.57 0.19
C LEU A 252 -9.40 16.62 1.63
N ASP A 253 -8.92 15.48 2.16
CA ASP A 253 -8.32 15.38 3.49
C ASP A 253 -7.10 16.33 3.58
N GLU A 254 -6.19 16.23 2.64
CA GLU A 254 -4.99 17.05 2.58
C GLU A 254 -5.29 18.55 2.44
N LEU A 255 -6.22 18.91 1.57
CA LEU A 255 -6.60 20.31 1.33
C LEU A 255 -7.32 20.93 2.53
N THR A 256 -7.96 20.13 3.39
CA THR A 256 -8.63 20.61 4.61
C THR A 256 -7.70 20.66 5.82
N GLU A 257 -6.76 19.74 5.96
CA GLU A 257 -5.84 19.66 7.10
C GLU A 257 -4.75 20.73 7.08
N SER A 258 -4.20 21.07 5.93
CA SER A 258 -3.01 21.91 5.81
C SER A 258 -3.19 23.37 6.21
N GLY A 259 -4.14 23.67 7.09
CA GLY A 259 -4.31 24.99 7.75
C GLY A 259 -5.04 26.04 6.93
N LYS A 260 -5.43 25.74 5.72
CA LYS A 260 -6.25 26.62 4.85
C LYS A 260 -7.75 26.35 5.01
N LYS A 261 -8.15 25.67 6.08
CA LYS A 261 -9.49 25.44 6.66
C LYS A 261 -10.68 25.77 5.76
N GLN A 262 -10.79 25.11 4.63
CA GLN A 262 -12.06 25.06 3.91
C GLN A 262 -12.72 23.72 4.18
N LYS A 263 -13.85 23.69 4.90
CA LYS A 263 -14.67 22.47 5.08
C LYS A 263 -15.12 21.88 3.74
N ASP A 264 -15.30 22.73 2.74
CA ASP A 264 -15.71 22.37 1.40
C ASP A 264 -14.75 23.01 0.41
N TRP A 265 -14.05 22.19 -0.36
CA TRP A 265 -13.19 22.65 -1.43
C TRP A 265 -13.94 22.55 -2.76
N ALA A 266 -13.94 23.64 -3.55
CA ALA A 266 -14.61 23.65 -4.85
C ALA A 266 -16.10 23.24 -4.82
N GLY A 267 -16.81 23.46 -3.69
CA GLY A 267 -18.16 22.96 -3.47
C GLY A 267 -18.23 21.45 -3.19
N CYS A 268 -17.09 20.78 -2.96
CA CYS A 268 -17.00 19.37 -2.62
C CYS A 268 -16.82 19.21 -1.12
N SER A 269 -17.68 18.43 -0.47
CA SER A 269 -17.66 18.24 0.97
C SER A 269 -16.79 17.06 1.35
N TYR A 270 -15.80 17.31 2.21
CA TYR A 270 -14.99 16.28 2.85
C TYR A 270 -15.85 15.26 3.61
N GLU A 271 -16.84 15.73 4.38
CA GLU A 271 -17.75 14.86 5.12
C GLU A 271 -18.61 13.97 4.22
N LYS A 272 -19.05 14.49 3.05
CA LYS A 272 -19.76 13.68 2.06
C LYS A 272 -18.87 12.59 1.46
N SER A 273 -17.61 12.90 1.18
CA SER A 273 -16.65 11.90 0.67
C SER A 273 -16.47 10.74 1.65
N ILE A 274 -16.36 11.03 2.95
CA ILE A 274 -16.31 10.01 4.01
C ILE A 274 -17.57 9.14 4.00
N LYS A 275 -18.76 9.73 4.02
CA LYS A 275 -20.04 8.98 4.04
C LYS A 275 -20.20 8.08 2.82
N ARG A 276 -19.80 8.56 1.64
CA ARG A 276 -19.83 7.78 0.40
C ARG A 276 -18.85 6.60 0.48
N MET A 277 -17.62 6.83 0.94
CA MET A 277 -16.62 5.77 1.12
C MET A 277 -17.02 4.78 2.22
N GLN A 278 -17.65 5.24 3.32
CA GLN A 278 -18.21 4.37 4.35
C GLN A 278 -19.28 3.43 3.78
N ARG A 279 -20.20 3.96 2.95
CA ARG A 279 -21.22 3.13 2.31
C ARG A 279 -20.60 2.10 1.37
N PHE A 280 -19.62 2.51 0.58
CA PHE A 280 -18.89 1.61 -0.30
C PHE A 280 -18.10 0.57 0.49
N GLY A 281 -17.47 0.95 1.61
CA GLY A 281 -16.75 0.04 2.51
C GLY A 281 -17.65 -1.07 3.08
N CYS A 282 -18.91 -0.75 3.44
CA CYS A 282 -19.89 -1.76 3.85
C CYS A 282 -20.20 -2.76 2.72
N ILE A 283 -20.23 -2.32 1.46
CA ILE A 283 -20.44 -3.20 0.31
C ILE A 283 -19.23 -4.10 0.12
N LEU A 284 -18.03 -3.52 0.17
CA LEU A 284 -16.78 -4.29 0.02
C LEU A 284 -16.62 -5.37 1.09
N GLU A 285 -16.94 -5.08 2.34
CA GLU A 285 -16.88 -6.06 3.42
C GLU A 285 -17.81 -7.24 3.14
N ARG A 286 -19.04 -6.98 2.69
CA ARG A 286 -20.02 -8.00 2.35
C ARG A 286 -19.68 -8.82 1.10
N PHE A 287 -18.77 -8.34 0.26
CA PHE A 287 -18.27 -9.12 -0.87
C PHE A 287 -17.28 -10.21 -0.45
N ILE A 288 -16.77 -10.17 0.77
CA ILE A 288 -15.81 -11.16 1.26
C ILE A 288 -16.57 -12.39 1.78
N SER A 289 -16.32 -13.54 1.17
CA SER A 289 -16.83 -14.83 1.68
C SER A 289 -16.08 -15.24 2.95
N PRO A 290 -16.65 -16.17 3.75
CA PRO A 290 -15.95 -16.71 4.92
C PRO A 290 -14.56 -17.29 4.61
N GLU A 291 -14.34 -17.76 3.39
CA GLU A 291 -13.07 -18.32 2.90
C GLU A 291 -12.14 -17.26 2.29
N GLY A 292 -12.49 -15.98 2.35
CA GLY A 292 -11.70 -14.88 1.81
C GLY A 292 -11.77 -14.74 0.29
N ALA A 293 -12.75 -15.35 -0.39
CA ALA A 293 -13.01 -15.10 -1.80
C ALA A 293 -13.84 -13.82 -1.96
N PHE A 294 -13.73 -13.18 -3.13
CA PHE A 294 -14.53 -12.00 -3.49
C PHE A 294 -14.82 -12.01 -5.00
N PRO A 295 -15.90 -11.35 -5.46
CA PRO A 295 -16.24 -11.32 -6.87
C PRO A 295 -15.21 -10.54 -7.67
N VAL A 296 -14.94 -10.98 -8.89
CA VAL A 296 -14.12 -10.26 -9.86
C VAL A 296 -15.03 -9.37 -10.68
N LEU A 297 -14.82 -8.04 -10.61
CA LEU A 297 -15.62 -7.05 -11.31
C LEU A 297 -14.73 -6.14 -12.15
N GLY A 298 -15.08 -5.98 -13.43
CA GLY A 298 -14.43 -5.03 -14.33
C GLY A 298 -13.03 -5.48 -14.77
N ARG A 299 -12.11 -4.53 -14.84
CA ARG A 299 -10.76 -4.64 -15.40
C ARG A 299 -9.69 -4.51 -14.31
N SER A 300 -8.42 -4.62 -14.69
CA SER A 300 -7.25 -4.44 -13.80
C SER A 300 -7.31 -5.33 -12.55
N ILE A 301 -7.77 -6.56 -12.74
CA ILE A 301 -8.00 -7.51 -11.65
C ILE A 301 -6.71 -7.95 -10.96
N THR A 302 -5.57 -7.76 -11.61
CA THR A 302 -4.24 -8.07 -11.05
C THR A 302 -3.87 -7.19 -9.84
N TYR A 303 -4.58 -6.10 -9.61
CA TYR A 303 -4.43 -5.32 -8.37
C TYR A 303 -4.96 -6.06 -7.13
N ARG A 304 -5.54 -7.23 -7.32
CA ARG A 304 -5.87 -8.22 -6.30
C ARG A 304 -6.52 -7.59 -5.05
N THR A 305 -5.78 -7.57 -3.95
CA THR A 305 -6.25 -7.02 -2.66
C THR A 305 -6.42 -5.50 -2.64
N GLY A 306 -5.95 -4.78 -3.65
CA GLY A 306 -6.22 -3.36 -3.85
C GLY A 306 -7.72 -3.01 -3.91
N VAL A 307 -8.57 -4.00 -4.23
CA VAL A 307 -10.04 -3.89 -4.13
C VAL A 307 -10.50 -3.39 -2.76
N PHE A 308 -9.78 -3.71 -1.69
CA PHE A 308 -10.16 -3.35 -0.32
C PHE A 308 -9.46 -2.10 0.20
N GLN A 309 -8.80 -1.31 -0.65
CA GLN A 309 -8.12 -0.08 -0.25
C GLN A 309 -9.03 0.91 0.48
N PRO A 310 -10.29 1.20 0.04
CA PRO A 310 -11.18 2.10 0.78
C PRO A 310 -11.51 1.60 2.18
N LEU A 311 -11.71 0.30 2.35
CA LEU A 311 -12.00 -0.30 3.65
C LEU A 311 -10.80 -0.21 4.59
N ALA A 312 -9.59 -0.47 4.08
CA ALA A 312 -8.35 -0.31 4.83
C ALA A 312 -8.08 1.16 5.20
N LEU A 313 -8.34 2.10 4.27
CA LEU A 313 -8.18 3.53 4.48
C LEU A 313 -9.13 4.06 5.56
N LEU A 314 -10.40 3.65 5.53
CA LEU A 314 -11.37 3.97 6.59
C LEU A 314 -10.91 3.45 7.96
N ALA A 315 -10.39 2.23 8.04
CA ALA A 315 -9.87 1.67 9.28
C ALA A 315 -8.63 2.43 9.78
N TRP A 316 -7.69 2.73 8.89
CA TRP A 316 -6.47 3.48 9.21
C TRP A 316 -6.77 4.89 9.73
N LYS A 317 -7.70 5.59 9.10
CA LYS A 317 -8.12 6.97 9.49
C LYS A 317 -9.09 6.99 10.68
N GLY A 318 -9.53 5.83 11.21
CA GLY A 318 -10.51 5.77 12.30
C GLY A 318 -11.91 6.21 11.87
N LEU A 319 -12.24 6.05 10.59
CA LEU A 319 -13.48 6.52 9.96
C LEU A 319 -14.43 5.38 9.58
N LEU A 320 -14.27 4.19 10.14
CA LEU A 320 -15.21 3.09 9.87
C LEU A 320 -16.65 3.48 10.24
N PRO A 321 -17.64 3.05 9.45
CA PRO A 321 -19.05 3.24 9.79
C PRO A 321 -19.41 2.43 11.04
N LYS A 322 -20.50 2.79 11.72
CA LYS A 322 -20.93 2.13 12.96
C LYS A 322 -21.22 0.63 12.82
N GLU A 323 -21.57 0.21 11.60
CA GLU A 323 -21.87 -1.17 11.24
C GLU A 323 -20.63 -2.06 11.16
N LEU A 324 -19.41 -1.48 11.13
CA LEU A 324 -18.16 -2.21 10.95
C LEU A 324 -17.19 -1.90 12.11
N THR A 325 -16.75 -2.94 12.79
CA THR A 325 -15.70 -2.82 13.81
C THR A 325 -14.32 -3.06 13.21
N ASN A 326 -13.27 -2.49 13.83
CA ASN A 326 -11.88 -2.77 13.44
C ASN A 326 -11.56 -4.28 13.45
N GLY A 327 -12.09 -5.02 14.41
CA GLY A 327 -11.90 -6.47 14.53
C GLY A 327 -12.51 -7.23 13.35
N GLN A 328 -13.72 -6.85 12.95
CA GLN A 328 -14.44 -7.44 11.83
C GLN A 328 -13.69 -7.17 10.51
N VAL A 329 -13.34 -5.91 10.25
CA VAL A 329 -12.58 -5.51 9.04
C VAL A 329 -11.22 -6.22 8.99
N ARG A 330 -10.48 -6.24 10.12
CA ARG A 330 -9.20 -6.95 10.20
C ARG A 330 -9.36 -8.43 9.86
N SER A 331 -10.35 -9.10 10.47
CA SER A 331 -10.58 -10.54 10.24
C SER A 331 -10.93 -10.83 8.78
N ALA A 332 -11.86 -10.06 8.20
CA ALA A 332 -12.27 -10.21 6.82
C ALA A 332 -11.08 -10.02 5.84
N LEU A 333 -10.32 -8.94 6.00
CA LEU A 333 -9.15 -8.68 5.17
C LEU A 333 -8.06 -9.74 5.37
N THR A 334 -7.85 -10.24 6.60
CA THR A 334 -6.87 -11.31 6.85
C THR A 334 -7.25 -12.60 6.10
N CYS A 335 -8.53 -12.94 6.02
CA CYS A 335 -8.98 -14.08 5.21
C CYS A 335 -8.63 -13.90 3.73
N VAL A 336 -8.87 -12.71 3.16
CA VAL A 336 -8.53 -12.40 1.77
C VAL A 336 -7.01 -12.50 1.55
N PHE A 337 -6.22 -11.88 2.40
CA PHE A 337 -4.76 -11.88 2.29
C PHE A 337 -4.17 -13.30 2.39
N LYS A 338 -4.64 -14.09 3.35
CA LYS A 338 -4.23 -15.50 3.49
C LYS A 338 -4.58 -16.30 2.24
N ARG A 339 -5.80 -16.17 1.72
CA ARG A 339 -6.23 -16.85 0.50
C ARG A 339 -5.37 -16.48 -0.71
N MET A 340 -5.02 -15.19 -0.84
CA MET A 340 -4.28 -14.67 -1.99
C MET A 340 -2.78 -14.95 -1.92
N TYR A 341 -2.17 -14.95 -0.74
CA TYR A 341 -0.71 -14.89 -0.60
C TYR A 341 -0.08 -15.96 0.28
N SER A 342 -0.85 -16.92 0.86
CA SER A 342 -0.26 -17.94 1.75
C SER A 342 0.66 -18.92 1.04
N ASP A 343 0.45 -19.14 -0.24
CA ASP A 343 1.33 -19.95 -1.08
C ASP A 343 2.13 -19.07 -2.07
N ASN A 344 2.92 -19.74 -2.91
CA ASN A 344 3.83 -19.06 -3.84
C ASN A 344 3.21 -18.75 -5.21
N ARG A 345 1.94 -19.09 -5.44
CA ARG A 345 1.34 -19.00 -6.78
C ARG A 345 1.36 -17.61 -7.40
N ASN A 346 1.30 -16.57 -6.56
CA ASN A 346 1.30 -15.18 -6.99
C ASN A 346 2.69 -14.54 -7.01
N PHE A 347 3.75 -15.33 -6.80
CA PHE A 347 5.13 -14.87 -6.83
C PHE A 347 5.95 -15.73 -7.79
N ASN A 348 6.85 -15.09 -8.52
CA ASN A 348 7.82 -15.80 -9.34
C ASN A 348 9.02 -16.29 -8.48
N GLU A 349 9.96 -16.99 -9.10
CA GLU A 349 11.12 -17.57 -8.42
C GLU A 349 12.03 -16.52 -7.75
N LYS A 350 11.99 -15.27 -8.22
CA LYS A 350 12.75 -14.14 -7.67
C LYS A 350 11.98 -13.33 -6.62
N GLY A 351 10.76 -13.75 -6.28
CA GLY A 351 9.92 -13.11 -5.27
C GLY A 351 9.06 -11.94 -5.76
N TYR A 352 9.11 -11.58 -7.04
CA TYR A 352 8.21 -10.57 -7.60
C TYR A 352 6.81 -11.14 -7.85
N LEU A 353 5.81 -10.28 -7.79
CA LEU A 353 4.45 -10.66 -8.18
C LEU A 353 4.42 -11.07 -9.65
N THR A 354 3.75 -12.17 -9.95
CA THR A 354 3.62 -12.71 -11.31
C THR A 354 2.40 -12.16 -12.02
N LEU A 355 2.43 -12.18 -13.35
CA LEU A 355 1.32 -11.79 -14.22
C LEU A 355 0.08 -12.63 -13.94
N GLY A 356 -1.04 -12.01 -13.66
CA GLY A 356 -2.34 -12.65 -13.44
C GLY A 356 -2.99 -12.31 -12.10
N PHE A 357 -4.23 -12.75 -11.93
CA PHE A 357 -5.02 -12.49 -10.71
C PHE A 357 -4.70 -13.49 -9.59
N ASN A 358 -4.72 -14.78 -9.89
CA ASN A 358 -4.51 -15.84 -8.90
C ASN A 358 -3.56 -16.92 -9.47
N GLY A 359 -2.27 -16.64 -9.37
CA GLY A 359 -1.20 -17.39 -10.01
C GLY A 359 -0.85 -16.83 -11.39
N LYS A 360 0.19 -17.40 -12.00
CA LYS A 360 0.65 -16.99 -13.32
C LYS A 360 -0.38 -17.29 -14.40
N GLN A 361 -0.80 -16.27 -15.12
CA GLN A 361 -1.80 -16.35 -16.19
C GLN A 361 -1.24 -15.76 -17.50
N PRO A 362 -0.33 -16.45 -18.19
CA PRO A 362 0.45 -15.89 -19.31
C PRO A 362 -0.39 -15.55 -20.56
N LYS A 363 -1.66 -15.98 -20.60
CA LYS A 363 -2.58 -15.72 -21.73
C LYS A 363 -3.63 -14.67 -21.41
N VAL A 364 -3.52 -13.99 -20.25
CA VAL A 364 -4.52 -12.99 -19.87
C VAL A 364 -4.33 -11.72 -20.72
N SER A 365 -5.45 -11.08 -21.08
CA SER A 365 -5.46 -9.83 -21.84
C SER A 365 -4.90 -8.68 -21.01
N ASN A 366 -4.20 -7.73 -21.64
CA ASN A 366 -3.71 -6.49 -21.03
C ASN A 366 -4.82 -5.64 -20.39
N VAL A 367 -6.07 -5.75 -20.84
CA VAL A 367 -7.24 -5.10 -20.21
C VAL A 367 -7.41 -5.54 -18.75
N TYR A 368 -6.98 -6.76 -18.41
CA TYR A 368 -7.08 -7.30 -17.05
C TYR A 368 -5.78 -7.16 -16.26
N THR A 369 -4.65 -6.98 -16.94
CA THR A 369 -3.32 -6.98 -16.31
C THR A 369 -2.68 -5.59 -16.25
N ASP A 370 -3.24 -4.60 -16.97
CA ASP A 370 -2.66 -3.28 -17.17
C ASP A 370 -1.20 -3.36 -17.68
N ASN A 371 -0.22 -3.16 -16.83
CA ASN A 371 1.19 -3.14 -17.23
C ASN A 371 1.90 -4.52 -17.14
N GLY A 372 1.17 -5.57 -16.94
CA GLY A 372 1.76 -6.90 -16.87
C GLY A 372 1.44 -7.70 -15.63
#